data_b63466329b88919cd9e9fb451d15d47f
#
_entry.id   b63466329b88919cd9e9fb451d15d47f
#
_cell.length_a   1.000
_cell.length_b   1.000
_cell.length_c   1.000
_cell.angle_alpha   90.00
_cell.angle_beta   90.00
_cell.angle_gamma   90.00
#
_symmetry.space_group_name_H-M   'P 1'
#
loop_
_entity.id
_entity.type
_entity.pdbx_description
1 polymer ?
#
loop_
_entity_poly.entity_id
_entity_poly.type
_entity_poly.pdbx_seq_one_letter_code
_entity_poly.pdbx_strand_id
1 'polypeptide(L)'
;MDQMAERRPSELAEATAALINHIVGAIESAAVVMEPFYHLEFVGIFPALVYAAMLQALPRSNDYRPMHGRSKGNDLADGTHTRVKIDLFPEYIRHLPPQQRSIWRMVGDALCSEPVKDAFRRKLAPALEKRFGPGAQDVGMFPIPILTRDIPGYKITPHTDTHWKGITVQLYLPHDESHTDIGTIFHDVLPDGSMPKTRQMKFAPNSGYAFAVDKHTWHSADTVPVGVETRDSILLTYFVDQGVLKVLRNRGKRVGNFLLNEIRART
;
A
#
# COMPACT_ATOMS: atom_id res chain seq x y z
N MET A 1 26.46 -11.14 8.88
CA MET A 1 25.06 -10.83 8.53
C MET A 1 24.11 -10.90 9.72
N ASP A 2 24.61 -10.76 10.97
CA ASP A 2 23.85 -11.04 12.20
C ASP A 2 23.53 -9.81 13.06
N GLN A 3 23.73 -8.60 12.55
CA GLN A 3 23.63 -7.37 13.35
C GLN A 3 22.25 -6.71 13.40
N MET A 4 21.24 -7.17 12.66
CA MET A 4 19.88 -6.60 12.71
C MET A 4 18.90 -7.38 13.60
N ALA A 5 19.26 -8.53 14.13
CA ALA A 5 18.33 -9.41 14.84
C ALA A 5 18.02 -9.01 16.29
N GLU A 6 18.85 -8.17 16.93
CA GLU A 6 18.69 -7.74 18.34
C GLU A 6 18.96 -6.25 18.54
N ARG A 7 18.40 -5.38 17.69
CA ARG A 7 18.48 -3.95 17.97
C ARG A 7 17.75 -3.63 19.26
N ARG A 8 18.40 -2.87 20.14
CA ARG A 8 17.78 -2.31 21.34
C ARG A 8 16.54 -1.48 20.95
N PRO A 9 15.51 -1.39 21.77
CA PRO A 9 14.31 -0.59 21.49
C PRO A 9 14.62 0.87 21.06
N SER A 10 15.66 1.47 21.61
CA SER A 10 16.12 2.83 21.22
C SER A 10 16.64 2.89 19.78
N GLU A 11 17.42 1.90 19.35
CA GLU A 11 17.99 1.84 17.99
C GLU A 11 16.90 1.63 16.94
N LEU A 12 15.87 0.85 17.26
CA LEU A 12 14.71 0.68 16.38
C LEU A 12 13.90 1.97 16.25
N ALA A 13 13.73 2.71 17.36
CA ALA A 13 13.03 4.00 17.35
C ALA A 13 13.78 5.04 16.51
N GLU A 14 15.10 5.12 16.63
CA GLU A 14 15.95 6.01 15.83
C GLU A 14 15.90 5.65 14.34
N ALA A 15 16.01 4.35 14.00
CA ALA A 15 15.89 3.87 12.64
C ALA A 15 14.50 4.18 12.04
N THR A 16 13.44 4.05 12.84
CA THR A 16 12.08 4.39 12.42
C THR A 16 11.95 5.89 12.19
N ALA A 17 12.49 6.73 13.04
CA ALA A 17 12.48 8.19 12.88
C ALA A 17 13.25 8.63 11.62
N ALA A 18 14.42 8.04 11.37
CA ALA A 18 15.18 8.30 10.14
C ALA A 18 14.41 7.87 8.89
N LEU A 19 13.74 6.73 8.93
CA LEU A 19 12.88 6.26 7.84
C LEU A 19 11.70 7.21 7.59
N ILE A 20 11.02 7.69 8.64
CA ILE A 20 9.94 8.69 8.53
C ILE A 20 10.43 9.93 7.82
N ASN A 21 11.57 10.50 8.26
CA ASN A 21 12.13 11.71 7.66
C ASN A 21 12.46 11.52 6.17
N HIS A 22 13.02 10.37 5.79
CA HIS A 22 13.30 10.05 4.39
C HIS A 22 12.02 9.96 3.57
N ILE A 23 10.99 9.23 4.04
CA ILE A 23 9.71 9.10 3.34
C ILE A 23 9.04 10.47 3.17
N VAL A 24 9.04 11.31 4.22
CA VAL A 24 8.51 12.68 4.13
C VAL A 24 9.25 13.49 3.06
N GLY A 25 10.57 13.45 3.05
CA GLY A 25 11.37 14.13 2.02
C GLY A 25 11.08 13.62 0.61
N ALA A 26 10.93 12.31 0.44
CA ALA A 26 10.57 11.69 -0.83
C ALA A 26 9.16 12.11 -1.31
N ILE A 27 8.18 12.21 -0.41
CA ILE A 27 6.83 12.69 -0.73
C ILE A 27 6.89 14.16 -1.14
N GLU A 28 7.59 15.02 -0.40
CA GLU A 28 7.67 16.45 -0.71
C GLU A 28 8.38 16.72 -2.05
N SER A 29 9.36 15.89 -2.43
CA SER A 29 10.06 15.97 -3.71
C SER A 29 9.39 15.22 -4.85
N ALA A 30 8.30 14.48 -4.59
CA ALA A 30 7.61 13.67 -5.59
C ALA A 30 7.14 14.51 -6.78
N ALA A 31 7.24 13.94 -7.98
CA ALA A 31 6.69 14.54 -9.18
C ALA A 31 5.16 14.60 -9.08
N VAL A 32 4.60 15.77 -9.42
CA VAL A 32 3.15 15.97 -9.56
C VAL A 32 2.78 15.80 -11.02
N VAL A 33 1.81 14.94 -11.30
CA VAL A 33 1.29 14.70 -12.64
C VAL A 33 -0.20 15.01 -12.64
N MET A 34 -0.67 15.74 -13.67
CA MET A 34 -2.05 16.22 -13.75
C MET A 34 -2.96 15.29 -14.52
N GLU A 35 -2.41 14.44 -15.38
CA GLU A 35 -3.16 13.58 -16.30
C GLU A 35 -2.98 12.09 -15.99
N PRO A 36 -4.06 11.29 -16.10
CA PRO A 36 -5.46 11.67 -16.39
C PRO A 36 -6.16 12.33 -15.20
N PHE A 37 -5.55 12.33 -14.02
CA PHE A 37 -5.98 13.01 -12.80
C PHE A 37 -4.77 13.35 -11.95
N TYR A 38 -4.93 14.29 -11.02
CA TYR A 38 -3.86 14.70 -10.10
C TYR A 38 -3.33 13.53 -9.28
N HIS A 39 -2.05 13.20 -9.45
CA HIS A 39 -1.36 12.16 -8.70
C HIS A 39 0.13 12.48 -8.49
N LEU A 40 0.74 11.76 -7.56
CA LEU A 40 2.17 11.81 -7.29
C LEU A 40 2.84 10.56 -7.85
N GLU A 41 4.07 10.70 -8.34
CA GLU A 41 4.94 9.60 -8.71
C GLU A 41 6.22 9.64 -7.89
N PHE A 42 6.63 8.48 -7.36
CA PHE A 42 7.79 8.34 -6.48
C PHE A 42 8.90 7.54 -7.14
N VAL A 43 10.12 7.93 -6.86
CA VAL A 43 11.34 7.15 -7.07
C VAL A 43 12.19 7.28 -5.79
N GLY A 44 12.68 6.14 -5.27
CA GLY A 44 13.50 6.17 -4.05
C GLY A 44 12.72 6.51 -2.79
N ILE A 45 11.45 6.06 -2.68
CA ILE A 45 10.58 6.35 -1.52
C ILE A 45 11.14 5.80 -0.20
N PHE A 46 11.95 4.74 -0.25
CA PHE A 46 12.67 4.20 0.90
C PHE A 46 14.18 4.42 0.75
N PRO A 47 14.96 4.57 1.85
CA PRO A 47 16.41 4.49 1.77
C PRO A 47 16.86 3.19 1.11
N ALA A 48 17.89 3.21 0.28
CA ALA A 48 18.33 2.03 -0.50
C ALA A 48 18.60 0.81 0.38
N LEU A 49 19.25 0.98 1.54
CA LEU A 49 19.51 -0.10 2.49
C LEU A 49 18.23 -0.66 3.12
N VAL A 50 17.24 0.19 3.40
CA VAL A 50 15.94 -0.26 3.93
C VAL A 50 15.18 -1.02 2.85
N TYR A 51 15.17 -0.52 1.61
CA TYR A 51 14.54 -1.20 0.49
C TYR A 51 15.14 -2.59 0.26
N ALA A 52 16.48 -2.71 0.24
CA ALA A 52 17.15 -4.00 0.13
C ALA A 52 16.80 -4.95 1.28
N ALA A 53 16.73 -4.43 2.52
CA ALA A 53 16.31 -5.23 3.68
C ALA A 53 14.84 -5.67 3.58
N MET A 54 13.94 -4.83 3.04
CA MET A 54 12.54 -5.19 2.79
C MET A 54 12.42 -6.34 1.78
N LEU A 55 13.18 -6.30 0.69
CA LEU A 55 13.18 -7.38 -0.31
C LEU A 55 13.66 -8.72 0.29
N GLN A 56 14.73 -8.69 1.11
CA GLN A 56 15.22 -9.86 1.83
C GLN A 56 14.24 -10.38 2.89
N ALA A 57 13.41 -9.48 3.43
CA ALA A 57 12.41 -9.77 4.46
C ALA A 57 11.02 -10.11 3.88
N LEU A 58 10.87 -10.25 2.55
CA LEU A 58 9.59 -10.62 1.96
C LEU A 58 9.11 -11.97 2.53
N PRO A 59 7.86 -12.05 3.06
CA PRO A 59 7.34 -13.27 3.63
C PRO A 59 7.13 -14.35 2.57
N ARG A 60 7.09 -15.61 3.00
CA ARG A 60 6.73 -16.74 2.13
C ARG A 60 5.24 -16.68 1.78
N SER A 61 4.83 -17.30 0.68
CA SER A 61 3.44 -17.27 0.21
C SER A 61 2.43 -17.77 1.27
N ASN A 62 2.79 -18.74 2.08
CA ASN A 62 1.94 -19.28 3.16
C ASN A 62 1.77 -18.33 4.36
N ASP A 63 2.56 -17.29 4.47
CA ASP A 63 2.44 -16.29 5.53
C ASP A 63 1.33 -15.27 5.24
N TYR A 64 0.91 -15.20 3.98
CA TYR A 64 -0.14 -14.30 3.53
C TYR A 64 -1.53 -14.91 3.72
N ARG A 65 -2.53 -14.06 3.81
CA ARG A 65 -3.95 -14.45 3.81
C ARG A 65 -4.66 -13.89 2.58
N PRO A 66 -5.76 -14.54 2.14
CA PRO A 66 -6.55 -14.04 1.02
C PRO A 66 -6.99 -12.58 1.21
N MET A 67 -6.91 -11.80 0.16
CA MET A 67 -7.47 -10.46 0.13
C MET A 67 -8.86 -10.50 -0.50
N HIS A 68 -9.89 -10.60 0.35
CA HIS A 68 -11.28 -10.57 -0.11
C HIS A 68 -11.66 -9.17 -0.60
N GLY A 69 -12.47 -9.10 -1.64
CA GLY A 69 -12.95 -7.87 -2.24
C GLY A 69 -13.18 -8.02 -3.74
N ARG A 70 -12.89 -6.98 -4.52
CA ARG A 70 -13.08 -7.00 -5.99
C ARG A 70 -12.22 -8.03 -6.72
N SER A 71 -11.13 -8.48 -6.13
CA SER A 71 -10.26 -9.52 -6.69
C SER A 71 -10.79 -10.95 -6.49
N LYS A 72 -11.86 -11.16 -5.74
CA LYS A 72 -12.42 -12.51 -5.50
C LYS A 72 -12.84 -13.25 -6.79
N GLY A 73 -13.14 -12.54 -7.86
CA GLY A 73 -13.46 -13.12 -9.16
C GLY A 73 -12.24 -13.53 -10.01
N ASN A 74 -11.03 -13.38 -9.47
CA ASN A 74 -9.78 -13.68 -10.19
C ASN A 74 -9.05 -14.91 -9.63
N ASP A 75 -9.64 -15.63 -8.68
CA ASP A 75 -9.06 -16.86 -8.15
C ASP A 75 -8.92 -17.88 -9.28
N LEU A 76 -7.85 -18.69 -9.23
CA LEU A 76 -7.61 -19.73 -10.22
C LEU A 76 -8.64 -20.86 -10.07
N ALA A 77 -8.76 -21.69 -11.10
CA ALA A 77 -9.74 -22.79 -11.13
C ALA A 77 -9.55 -23.82 -10.00
N ASP A 78 -8.33 -23.94 -9.47
CA ASP A 78 -7.99 -24.79 -8.33
C ASP A 78 -8.29 -24.14 -6.96
N GLY A 79 -8.85 -22.93 -6.96
CA GLY A 79 -9.14 -22.16 -5.74
C GLY A 79 -7.97 -21.31 -5.21
N THR A 80 -6.84 -21.28 -5.90
CA THR A 80 -5.69 -20.45 -5.50
C THR A 80 -6.06 -18.96 -5.62
N HIS A 81 -5.86 -18.21 -4.54
CA HIS A 81 -6.10 -16.78 -4.51
C HIS A 81 -4.99 -16.03 -5.23
N THR A 82 -5.32 -15.29 -6.30
CA THR A 82 -4.33 -14.55 -7.09
C THR A 82 -3.87 -13.27 -6.42
N ARG A 83 -4.55 -12.79 -5.38
CA ARG A 83 -4.11 -11.69 -4.52
C ARG A 83 -4.21 -12.05 -3.06
N VAL A 84 -3.09 -11.93 -2.36
CA VAL A 84 -2.98 -12.18 -0.93
C VAL A 84 -2.35 -10.98 -0.21
N LYS A 85 -2.48 -10.91 1.12
CA LYS A 85 -2.03 -9.76 1.90
C LYS A 85 -1.53 -10.09 3.30
N ILE A 86 -0.73 -9.19 3.85
CA ILE A 86 -0.43 -9.05 5.28
C ILE A 86 -0.67 -7.61 5.68
N ASP A 87 -1.51 -7.35 6.70
CA ASP A 87 -1.63 -6.00 7.26
C ASP A 87 -0.39 -5.70 8.11
N LEU A 88 0.28 -4.56 7.87
CA LEU A 88 1.54 -4.21 8.53
C LEU A 88 1.31 -3.57 9.91
N PHE A 89 0.59 -4.29 10.77
CA PHE A 89 0.42 -3.95 12.18
C PHE A 89 1.04 -5.03 13.06
N PRO A 90 1.53 -4.70 14.26
CA PRO A 90 2.23 -5.65 15.12
C PRO A 90 1.48 -6.98 15.33
N GLU A 91 0.16 -6.92 15.50
CA GLU A 91 -0.69 -8.08 15.70
C GLU A 91 -0.79 -9.03 14.50
N TYR A 92 -0.62 -8.51 13.27
CA TYR A 92 -0.75 -9.30 12.04
C TYR A 92 0.57 -9.86 11.50
N ILE A 93 1.71 -9.35 11.99
CA ILE A 93 3.05 -9.81 11.58
C ILE A 93 3.72 -10.69 12.63
N ARG A 94 3.02 -11.05 13.73
CA ARG A 94 3.59 -11.84 14.85
C ARG A 94 4.08 -13.22 14.45
N HIS A 95 3.46 -13.83 13.46
CA HIS A 95 3.81 -15.15 12.92
C HIS A 95 5.10 -15.15 12.10
N LEU A 96 5.56 -13.97 11.66
CA LEU A 96 6.79 -13.86 10.87
C LEU A 96 8.03 -14.10 11.73
N PRO A 97 9.12 -14.64 11.15
CA PRO A 97 10.42 -14.75 11.81
C PRO A 97 10.88 -13.39 12.38
N PRO A 98 11.64 -13.38 13.50
CA PRO A 98 12.00 -12.14 14.21
C PRO A 98 12.63 -11.06 13.31
N GLN A 99 13.53 -11.43 12.39
CA GLN A 99 14.18 -10.49 11.48
C GLN A 99 13.17 -9.85 10.51
N GLN A 100 12.32 -10.64 9.86
CA GLN A 100 11.26 -10.14 8.98
C GLN A 100 10.28 -9.25 9.74
N ARG A 101 9.86 -9.68 10.92
CA ARG A 101 8.96 -8.93 11.79
C ARG A 101 9.52 -7.57 12.18
N SER A 102 10.84 -7.48 12.48
CA SER A 102 11.49 -6.22 12.83
C SER A 102 11.42 -5.22 11.67
N ILE A 103 11.74 -5.64 10.45
CA ILE A 103 11.68 -4.81 9.25
C ILE A 103 10.24 -4.35 8.97
N TRP A 104 9.29 -5.29 8.91
CA TRP A 104 7.91 -4.95 8.58
C TRP A 104 7.21 -4.13 9.67
N ARG A 105 7.62 -4.28 10.93
CA ARG A 105 7.17 -3.40 12.01
C ARG A 105 7.68 -1.98 11.81
N MET A 106 8.97 -1.78 11.58
CA MET A 106 9.57 -0.47 11.33
C MET A 106 8.90 0.23 10.13
N VAL A 107 8.70 -0.47 9.03
CA VAL A 107 8.01 0.06 7.84
C VAL A 107 6.55 0.40 8.13
N GLY A 108 5.83 -0.50 8.80
CA GLY A 108 4.43 -0.27 9.19
C GLY A 108 4.27 0.93 10.12
N ASP A 109 5.12 1.04 11.15
CA ASP A 109 5.12 2.15 12.10
C ASP A 109 5.44 3.49 11.39
N ALA A 110 6.42 3.49 10.46
CA ALA A 110 6.76 4.68 9.68
C ALA A 110 5.60 5.12 8.77
N LEU A 111 4.98 4.20 8.03
CA LEU A 111 3.85 4.50 7.15
C LEU A 111 2.57 4.90 7.91
N CYS A 112 2.44 4.50 9.17
CA CYS A 112 1.33 4.89 10.04
C CYS A 112 1.57 6.22 10.77
N SER A 113 2.76 6.82 10.64
CA SER A 113 3.11 8.02 11.37
C SER A 113 2.36 9.27 10.90
N GLU A 114 2.09 10.21 11.82
CA GLU A 114 1.47 11.50 11.51
C GLU A 114 2.28 12.30 10.49
N PRO A 115 3.64 12.43 10.59
CA PRO A 115 4.41 13.19 9.62
C PRO A 115 4.26 12.68 8.17
N VAL A 116 4.22 11.37 7.96
CA VAL A 116 4.00 10.78 6.62
C VAL A 116 2.58 11.05 6.12
N LYS A 117 1.57 10.91 6.97
CA LYS A 117 0.18 11.25 6.63
C LYS A 117 0.06 12.72 6.22
N ASP A 118 0.63 13.61 7.00
CA ASP A 118 0.55 15.05 6.75
C ASP A 118 1.31 15.47 5.49
N ALA A 119 2.44 14.82 5.17
CA ALA A 119 3.15 15.05 3.91
C ALA A 119 2.28 14.68 2.70
N PHE A 120 1.61 13.51 2.72
CA PHE A 120 0.65 13.14 1.67
C PHE A 120 -0.52 14.14 1.57
N ARG A 121 -1.07 14.57 2.70
CA ARG A 121 -2.17 15.55 2.72
C ARG A 121 -1.77 16.88 2.12
N ARG A 122 -0.60 17.41 2.49
CA ARG A 122 -0.09 18.67 1.92
C ARG A 122 0.13 18.54 0.42
N LYS A 123 0.81 17.47 -0.01
CA LYS A 123 1.17 17.30 -1.42
C LYS A 123 -0.04 17.03 -2.31
N LEU A 124 -1.08 16.37 -1.78
CA LEU A 124 -2.34 16.07 -2.48
C LEU A 124 -3.45 17.10 -2.19
N ALA A 125 -3.14 18.20 -1.50
CA ALA A 125 -4.13 19.20 -1.09
C ALA A 125 -5.05 19.66 -2.23
N PRO A 126 -4.57 19.99 -3.46
CA PRO A 126 -5.45 20.43 -4.54
C PRO A 126 -6.53 19.40 -4.92
N ALA A 127 -6.18 18.11 -4.92
CA ALA A 127 -7.12 17.03 -5.22
C ALA A 127 -8.06 16.73 -4.04
N LEU A 128 -7.57 16.85 -2.81
CA LEU A 128 -8.40 16.69 -1.60
C LEU A 128 -9.42 17.83 -1.48
N GLU A 129 -9.01 19.07 -1.76
CA GLU A 129 -9.92 20.23 -1.77
C GLU A 129 -10.97 20.13 -2.87
N LYS A 130 -10.64 19.63 -4.05
CA LYS A 130 -11.61 19.36 -5.11
C LYS A 130 -12.69 18.38 -4.64
N ARG A 131 -12.35 17.41 -3.80
CA ARG A 131 -13.27 16.40 -3.30
C ARG A 131 -14.05 16.83 -2.07
N PHE A 132 -13.38 17.40 -1.07
CA PHE A 132 -13.94 17.67 0.26
C PHE A 132 -14.28 19.16 0.48
N GLY A 133 -13.91 20.03 -0.44
CA GLY A 133 -14.09 21.47 -0.30
C GLY A 133 -13.01 22.14 0.57
N PRO A 134 -13.22 23.42 0.95
CA PRO A 134 -12.25 24.22 1.69
C PRO A 134 -11.81 23.67 3.05
N GLY A 135 -12.55 22.74 3.64
CA GLY A 135 -12.22 22.05 4.91
C GLY A 135 -11.46 20.74 4.74
N ALA A 136 -10.88 20.47 3.58
CA ALA A 136 -10.21 19.20 3.31
C ALA A 136 -9.08 18.85 4.31
N GLN A 137 -8.39 19.87 4.85
CA GLN A 137 -7.36 19.70 5.88
C GLN A 137 -7.91 19.22 7.22
N ASP A 138 -9.20 19.41 7.51
CA ASP A 138 -9.82 19.03 8.77
C ASP A 138 -10.46 17.63 8.71
N VAL A 139 -10.52 17.04 7.51
CA VAL A 139 -11.04 15.68 7.32
C VAL A 139 -10.13 14.68 8.01
N GLY A 140 -10.61 14.04 9.07
CA GLY A 140 -9.90 12.99 9.77
C GLY A 140 -9.58 11.82 8.84
N MET A 141 -8.34 11.33 8.87
CA MET A 141 -7.92 10.16 8.09
C MET A 141 -7.02 9.26 8.93
N PHE A 142 -7.13 7.93 8.73
CA PHE A 142 -6.27 6.96 9.38
C PHE A 142 -5.65 5.99 8.37
N PRO A 143 -4.36 5.65 8.52
CA PRO A 143 -3.62 4.79 7.60
C PRO A 143 -3.89 3.30 7.84
N ILE A 144 -3.91 2.53 6.77
CA ILE A 144 -3.83 1.07 6.79
C ILE A 144 -2.80 0.63 5.75
N PRO A 145 -1.56 0.34 6.15
CA PRO A 145 -0.55 -0.22 5.28
C PRO A 145 -0.74 -1.74 5.16
N ILE A 146 -0.69 -2.24 3.94
CA ILE A 146 -0.89 -3.64 3.62
C ILE A 146 0.24 -4.07 2.65
N LEU A 147 0.99 -5.09 3.01
CA LEU A 147 1.86 -5.79 2.07
C LEU A 147 0.99 -6.71 1.22
N THR A 148 0.97 -6.51 -0.09
CA THR A 148 0.21 -7.30 -1.05
C THR A 148 1.13 -8.10 -1.94
N ARG A 149 0.72 -9.31 -2.28
CA ARG A 149 1.34 -10.16 -3.29
C ARG A 149 0.29 -10.56 -4.32
N ASP A 150 0.57 -10.27 -5.57
CA ASP A 150 -0.18 -10.75 -6.72
C ASP A 150 0.63 -11.82 -7.44
N ILE A 151 -0.03 -12.88 -7.90
CA ILE A 151 0.58 -13.96 -8.68
C ILE A 151 0.00 -13.98 -10.11
N PRO A 152 0.58 -14.76 -11.04
CA PRO A 152 0.04 -14.93 -12.39
C PRO A 152 -1.47 -15.20 -12.40
N GLY A 153 -2.16 -14.50 -13.29
CA GLY A 153 -3.63 -14.53 -13.39
C GLY A 153 -4.34 -13.40 -12.64
N TYR A 154 -3.69 -12.71 -11.69
CA TYR A 154 -4.31 -11.54 -11.06
C TYR A 154 -4.54 -10.42 -12.07
N LYS A 155 -5.72 -9.84 -12.02
CA LYS A 155 -6.10 -8.64 -12.76
C LYS A 155 -7.14 -7.84 -11.98
N ILE A 156 -7.30 -6.58 -12.30
CA ILE A 156 -8.44 -5.79 -11.84
C ILE A 156 -8.90 -4.85 -12.96
N THR A 157 -10.18 -4.92 -13.29
CA THR A 157 -10.81 -4.10 -14.31
C THR A 157 -10.85 -2.62 -13.89
N PRO A 158 -11.01 -1.68 -14.84
CA PRO A 158 -11.15 -0.27 -14.53
C PRO A 158 -12.21 -0.01 -13.47
N HIS A 159 -11.83 0.73 -12.44
CA HIS A 159 -12.67 1.08 -11.30
C HIS A 159 -12.17 2.34 -10.60
N THR A 160 -13.01 2.94 -9.79
CA THR A 160 -12.62 3.90 -8.78
C THR A 160 -12.62 3.25 -7.41
N ASP A 161 -11.82 3.75 -6.51
CA ASP A 161 -11.83 3.32 -5.12
C ASP A 161 -13.15 3.73 -4.42
N THR A 162 -13.44 3.04 -3.32
CA THR A 162 -14.65 3.32 -2.53
C THR A 162 -14.57 4.68 -1.82
N HIS A 163 -15.72 5.34 -1.66
CA HIS A 163 -15.81 6.71 -1.15
C HIS A 163 -15.29 6.90 0.29
N TRP A 164 -15.14 5.85 1.08
CA TRP A 164 -14.54 5.91 2.41
C TRP A 164 -13.01 5.90 2.43
N LYS A 165 -12.36 5.73 1.27
CA LYS A 165 -10.93 5.98 1.11
C LYS A 165 -10.70 7.47 0.80
N GLY A 166 -9.73 8.10 1.47
CA GLY A 166 -9.32 9.47 1.22
C GLY A 166 -8.14 9.54 0.25
N ILE A 167 -7.10 8.73 0.51
CA ILE A 167 -5.88 8.67 -0.29
C ILE A 167 -5.54 7.20 -0.52
N THR A 168 -5.12 6.87 -1.74
CA THR A 168 -4.54 5.58 -2.11
C THR A 168 -3.09 5.79 -2.51
N VAL A 169 -2.19 4.99 -1.92
CA VAL A 169 -0.75 4.94 -2.21
C VAL A 169 -0.39 3.51 -2.56
N GLN A 170 0.36 3.32 -3.64
CA GLN A 170 0.93 2.03 -4.02
C GLN A 170 2.44 2.17 -4.14
N LEU A 171 3.19 1.36 -3.41
CA LEU A 171 4.66 1.34 -3.42
C LEU A 171 5.12 -0.03 -3.91
N TYR A 172 5.87 -0.06 -4.99
CA TYR A 172 6.28 -1.29 -5.67
C TYR A 172 7.54 -1.89 -5.08
N LEU A 173 7.60 -3.23 -5.04
CA LEU A 173 8.68 -4.00 -4.43
C LEU A 173 9.30 -5.04 -5.39
N PRO A 174 9.54 -4.75 -6.69
CA PRO A 174 10.29 -5.66 -7.53
C PRO A 174 11.77 -5.68 -7.15
N HIS A 175 12.45 -6.79 -7.44
CA HIS A 175 13.88 -6.91 -7.27
C HIS A 175 14.68 -6.14 -8.33
N ASP A 176 14.15 -6.05 -9.53
CA ASP A 176 14.76 -5.44 -10.71
C ASP A 176 13.72 -4.82 -11.65
N GLU A 177 14.14 -4.40 -12.84
CA GLU A 177 13.29 -3.79 -13.85
C GLU A 177 12.85 -4.76 -14.97
N SER A 178 12.92 -6.07 -14.76
CA SER A 178 12.58 -7.06 -15.81
C SER A 178 11.11 -7.03 -16.25
N HIS A 179 10.20 -6.52 -15.41
CA HIS A 179 8.76 -6.51 -15.64
C HIS A 179 8.12 -5.14 -15.33
N THR A 180 8.65 -4.06 -15.91
CA THR A 180 8.16 -2.69 -15.61
C THR A 180 6.77 -2.39 -16.15
N ASP A 181 6.25 -3.20 -17.06
CA ASP A 181 4.98 -3.03 -17.77
C ASP A 181 3.75 -3.63 -17.05
N ILE A 182 3.94 -4.20 -15.84
CA ILE A 182 2.85 -4.77 -15.04
C ILE A 182 2.33 -3.84 -13.93
N GLY A 183 2.68 -2.56 -13.97
CA GLY A 183 2.20 -1.57 -13.01
C GLY A 183 0.74 -1.20 -13.19
N THR A 184 0.23 -0.37 -12.29
CA THR A 184 -1.14 0.14 -12.34
C THR A 184 -1.36 1.04 -13.55
N ILE A 185 -2.53 0.95 -14.15
CA ILE A 185 -2.94 1.74 -15.31
C ILE A 185 -3.97 2.76 -14.84
N PHE A 186 -3.77 4.02 -15.20
CA PHE A 186 -4.73 5.10 -15.03
C PHE A 186 -5.48 5.37 -16.32
N HIS A 187 -6.76 5.66 -16.19
CA HIS A 187 -7.68 5.85 -17.30
C HIS A 187 -8.29 7.25 -17.27
N ASP A 188 -8.42 7.83 -18.45
CA ASP A 188 -9.36 8.91 -18.67
C ASP A 188 -10.76 8.33 -18.95
N VAL A 189 -11.79 9.16 -18.82
CA VAL A 189 -13.17 8.80 -19.20
C VAL A 189 -13.60 9.75 -20.28
N LEU A 190 -13.74 9.23 -21.49
CA LEU A 190 -14.17 10.02 -22.63
C LEU A 190 -15.69 10.26 -22.61
N PRO A 191 -16.19 11.26 -23.37
CA PRO A 191 -17.63 11.57 -23.43
C PRO A 191 -18.53 10.42 -23.87
N ASP A 192 -18.00 9.47 -24.64
CA ASP A 192 -18.68 8.25 -25.08
C ASP A 192 -18.68 7.13 -24.02
N GLY A 193 -18.08 7.39 -22.83
CA GLY A 193 -17.94 6.43 -21.75
C GLY A 193 -16.78 5.44 -21.90
N SER A 194 -16.00 5.53 -22.97
CA SER A 194 -14.80 4.72 -23.13
C SER A 194 -13.69 5.14 -22.15
N MET A 195 -12.84 4.18 -21.77
CA MET A 195 -11.79 4.36 -20.76
C MET A 195 -10.44 3.94 -21.36
N PRO A 196 -9.80 4.78 -22.18
CA PRO A 196 -8.49 4.46 -22.73
C PRO A 196 -7.45 4.33 -21.61
N LYS A 197 -6.43 3.49 -21.83
CA LYS A 197 -5.24 3.45 -20.99
C LYS A 197 -4.43 4.72 -21.24
N THR A 198 -4.52 5.68 -20.32
CA THR A 198 -3.88 7.00 -20.52
C THR A 198 -2.47 7.01 -19.98
N ARG A 199 -2.24 6.37 -18.82
CA ARG A 199 -0.92 6.30 -18.20
C ARG A 199 -0.75 4.96 -17.51
N GLN A 200 0.41 4.33 -17.69
CA GLN A 200 0.79 3.12 -16.97
C GLN A 200 1.98 3.43 -16.06
N MET A 201 1.82 3.13 -14.77
CA MET A 201 2.89 3.22 -13.79
C MET A 201 3.93 2.15 -14.07
N LYS A 202 5.21 2.50 -14.01
CA LYS A 202 6.28 1.51 -14.11
C LYS A 202 6.34 0.71 -12.81
N PHE A 203 6.28 -0.63 -12.91
CA PHE A 203 6.57 -1.52 -11.79
C PHE A 203 8.09 -1.62 -11.62
N ALA A 204 8.69 -0.56 -11.07
CA ALA A 204 10.14 -0.41 -10.93
C ALA A 204 10.57 -0.44 -9.45
N PRO A 205 11.83 -0.84 -9.15
CA PRO A 205 12.33 -0.89 -7.79
C PRO A 205 12.18 0.45 -7.05
N ASN A 206 11.66 0.37 -5.82
CA ASN A 206 11.54 1.51 -4.92
C ASN A 206 10.75 2.70 -5.51
N SER A 207 9.78 2.41 -6.34
CA SER A 207 8.91 3.38 -7.00
C SER A 207 7.45 3.22 -6.53
N GLY A 208 6.58 4.12 -6.97
CA GLY A 208 5.17 4.04 -6.66
C GLY A 208 4.43 5.33 -7.02
N TYR A 209 3.19 5.39 -6.57
CA TYR A 209 2.32 6.54 -6.81
C TYR A 209 1.36 6.79 -5.63
N ALA A 210 0.77 7.98 -5.59
CA ALA A 210 -0.33 8.32 -4.68
C ALA A 210 -1.34 9.24 -5.35
N PHE A 211 -2.62 9.08 -5.00
CA PHE A 211 -3.68 10.00 -5.42
C PHE A 211 -4.76 10.15 -4.34
N ALA A 212 -5.43 11.31 -4.33
CA ALA A 212 -6.66 11.49 -3.59
C ALA A 212 -7.80 10.75 -4.29
N VAL A 213 -8.50 9.91 -3.56
CA VAL A 213 -9.60 9.10 -4.13
C VAL A 213 -10.78 9.99 -4.50
N ASP A 214 -11.22 9.92 -5.74
CA ASP A 214 -12.37 10.63 -6.28
C ASP A 214 -13.14 9.74 -7.28
N LYS A 215 -14.35 10.15 -7.64
CA LYS A 215 -15.17 9.43 -8.65
C LYS A 215 -14.57 9.41 -10.05
N HIS A 216 -13.53 10.21 -10.29
CA HIS A 216 -12.82 10.30 -11.58
C HIS A 216 -11.45 9.61 -11.56
N THR A 217 -10.98 9.08 -10.42
CA THR A 217 -9.67 8.43 -10.33
C THR A 217 -9.75 6.96 -10.75
N TRP A 218 -10.05 6.75 -12.04
CA TRP A 218 -10.20 5.43 -12.63
C TRP A 218 -8.85 4.75 -12.82
N HIS A 219 -8.75 3.53 -12.33
CA HIS A 219 -7.51 2.75 -12.45
C HIS A 219 -7.78 1.25 -12.54
N SER A 220 -6.81 0.54 -13.12
CA SER A 220 -6.85 -0.91 -13.31
C SER A 220 -5.46 -1.53 -13.20
N ALA A 221 -5.38 -2.83 -13.31
CA ALA A 221 -4.14 -3.56 -13.56
C ALA A 221 -4.43 -4.70 -14.54
N ASP A 222 -3.58 -4.82 -15.56
CA ASP A 222 -3.61 -5.93 -16.49
C ASP A 222 -3.28 -7.24 -15.79
N THR A 223 -3.57 -8.35 -16.46
CA THR A 223 -3.28 -9.68 -15.95
C THR A 223 -1.78 -9.84 -15.71
N VAL A 224 -1.39 -10.24 -14.50
CA VAL A 224 -0.02 -10.63 -14.21
C VAL A 224 0.33 -11.85 -15.06
N PRO A 225 1.34 -11.78 -15.93
CA PRO A 225 1.66 -12.85 -16.86
C PRO A 225 2.35 -14.04 -16.16
N VAL A 226 2.28 -15.22 -16.80
CA VAL A 226 2.83 -16.48 -16.26
C VAL A 226 4.35 -16.42 -16.02
N GLY A 227 5.08 -15.57 -16.75
CA GLY A 227 6.53 -15.39 -16.57
C GLY A 227 6.94 -14.56 -15.34
N VAL A 228 5.99 -13.96 -14.65
CA VAL A 228 6.23 -13.17 -13.41
C VAL A 228 5.96 -14.08 -12.21
N GLU A 229 6.96 -14.25 -11.35
CA GLU A 229 6.78 -15.07 -10.14
C GLU A 229 5.79 -14.40 -9.17
N THR A 230 6.05 -13.15 -8.80
CA THR A 230 5.18 -12.34 -7.93
C THR A 230 5.23 -10.86 -8.29
N ARG A 231 4.14 -10.15 -8.03
CA ARG A 231 4.06 -8.70 -8.04
C ARG A 231 3.81 -8.21 -6.61
N ASP A 232 4.90 -8.01 -5.87
CA ASP A 232 4.83 -7.55 -4.48
C ASP A 232 4.76 -6.02 -4.41
N SER A 233 3.94 -5.51 -3.48
CA SER A 233 3.80 -4.08 -3.27
C SER A 233 3.23 -3.75 -1.89
N ILE A 234 3.40 -2.51 -1.43
CA ILE A 234 2.68 -2.00 -0.27
C ILE A 234 1.53 -1.13 -0.78
N LEU A 235 0.31 -1.48 -0.38
CA LEU A 235 -0.88 -0.66 -0.53
C LEU A 235 -1.12 0.08 0.79
N LEU A 236 -0.87 1.40 0.81
CA LEU A 236 -1.20 2.25 1.93
C LEU A 236 -2.48 3.02 1.60
N THR A 237 -3.52 2.81 2.38
CA THR A 237 -4.78 3.52 2.22
C THR A 237 -5.04 4.39 3.43
N TYR A 238 -5.31 5.67 3.21
CA TYR A 238 -5.85 6.55 4.24
C TYR A 238 -7.37 6.54 4.13
N PHE A 239 -8.03 5.98 5.14
CA PHE A 239 -9.48 5.94 5.21
C PHE A 239 -10.01 7.20 5.88
N VAL A 240 -11.10 7.75 5.34
CA VAL A 240 -11.80 8.90 5.94
C VAL A 240 -12.43 8.47 7.26
N ASP A 241 -12.17 9.23 8.30
CA ASP A 241 -12.81 9.04 9.61
C ASP A 241 -14.23 9.61 9.57
N GLN A 242 -15.21 8.72 9.52
CA GLN A 242 -16.64 9.08 9.50
C GLN A 242 -17.29 9.02 10.89
N GLY A 243 -16.50 9.21 11.95
CA GLY A 243 -16.98 9.31 13.32
C GLY A 243 -16.64 8.12 14.24
N VAL A 244 -16.76 8.35 15.53
CA VAL A 244 -16.29 7.50 16.64
C VAL A 244 -16.80 6.05 16.57
N LEU A 245 -18.04 5.83 16.16
CA LEU A 245 -18.63 4.48 16.07
C LEU A 245 -17.96 3.58 15.03
N LYS A 246 -17.44 4.16 13.95
CA LYS A 246 -16.72 3.38 12.90
C LYS A 246 -15.29 3.06 13.33
N VAL A 247 -14.64 3.98 14.05
CA VAL A 247 -13.32 3.75 14.65
C VAL A 247 -13.39 2.64 15.70
N LEU A 248 -14.40 2.64 16.55
CA LEU A 248 -14.65 1.58 17.55
C LEU A 248 -14.93 0.23 16.87
N ARG A 249 -15.72 0.20 15.78
CA ARG A 249 -15.99 -1.01 15.01
C ARG A 249 -14.72 -1.55 14.33
N ASN A 250 -13.88 -0.68 13.81
CA ASN A 250 -12.61 -1.08 13.18
C ASN A 250 -11.60 -1.54 14.23
N ARG A 251 -11.53 -0.89 15.41
CA ARG A 251 -10.75 -1.38 16.55
C ARG A 251 -11.28 -2.72 17.06
N GLY A 252 -12.59 -2.90 17.17
CA GLY A 252 -13.22 -4.17 17.55
C GLY A 252 -12.93 -5.30 16.57
N LYS A 253 -12.94 -5.02 15.25
CA LYS A 253 -12.51 -5.98 14.21
C LYS A 253 -11.02 -6.31 14.31
N ARG A 254 -10.15 -5.35 14.64
CA ARG A 254 -8.72 -5.59 14.89
C ARG A 254 -8.51 -6.51 16.08
N VAL A 255 -9.19 -6.26 17.19
CA VAL A 255 -9.14 -7.11 18.40
C VAL A 255 -9.73 -8.51 18.13
N GLY A 256 -10.86 -8.59 17.44
CA GLY A 256 -11.48 -9.88 17.08
C GLY A 256 -10.59 -10.71 16.14
N ASN A 257 -9.98 -10.09 15.13
CA ASN A 257 -9.03 -10.77 14.26
C ASN A 257 -7.73 -11.14 14.97
N PHE A 258 -7.28 -10.32 15.92
CA PHE A 258 -6.16 -10.66 16.81
C PHE A 258 -6.44 -11.96 17.58
N LEU A 259 -7.59 -12.07 18.23
CA LEU A 259 -7.98 -13.27 18.98
C LEU A 259 -8.09 -14.50 18.07
N LEU A 260 -8.65 -14.35 16.85
CA LEU A 260 -8.72 -15.45 15.88
C LEU A 260 -7.34 -15.90 15.40
N ASN A 261 -6.40 -14.97 15.20
CA ASN A 261 -5.02 -15.31 14.83
C ASN A 261 -4.25 -15.96 15.98
N GLU A 262 -4.49 -15.55 17.24
CA GLU A 262 -3.94 -16.22 18.43
C GLU A 262 -4.41 -17.68 18.56
N ILE A 263 -5.68 -17.94 18.25
CA ILE A 263 -6.22 -19.29 18.27
C ILE A 263 -5.58 -20.14 17.15
N ARG A 264 -5.44 -19.58 15.92
CA ARG A 264 -4.81 -20.28 14.79
C ARG A 264 -3.31 -20.49 14.93
N ALA A 265 -2.61 -19.64 15.69
CA ALA A 265 -1.17 -19.81 15.94
C ALA A 265 -0.88 -20.88 17.03
N ARG A 266 -1.91 -21.37 17.74
CA ARG A 266 -1.82 -22.40 18.77
C ARG A 266 -2.37 -23.77 18.35
N THR A 267 -2.98 -23.84 17.17
CA THR A 267 -3.40 -25.08 16.48
C THR A 267 -2.48 -25.39 15.30
#